data_149b4312f1c0ef67a13a803c87888760
#
_entry.id   149b4312f1c0ef67a13a803c87888760
#
_cell.length_a   1.000
_cell.length_b   1.000
_cell.length_c   1.000
_cell.angle_alpha   90.00
_cell.angle_beta   90.00
_cell.angle_gamma   90.00
#
_symmetry.space_group_name_H-M   'P 1'
#
loop_
_entity.id
_entity.type
_entity.pdbx_description
1 polymer ?
#
loop_
_entity_poly.entity_id
_entity_poly.type
_entity_poly.pdbx_seq_one_letter_code
_entity_poly.pdbx_strand_id
1 'polypeptide(L)'
;MVIVSFAIPISTISFQTVVQNRFLTPGVLGIESLFVFIQSGLFYFGSLVGVKVEQSVIIYSVTIAIQIGLLLLLMNASKGMMLTNFKVLLLLTMAFSMLLRNASTFLQVLMDPNEFDKLQSSLYPSFQKMNAQPMMIGVAIGLFVLLMMMFYKIRHQLDALHLGVDGAKMLGINTKRLSNVVIV
;
A
#
# COMPACT_ATOMS: atom_id res chain seq x y z
N MET A 1 9.09 13.73 8.41
CA MET A 1 8.32 14.67 7.56
C MET A 1 8.84 14.66 6.13
N VAL A 2 10.08 15.07 5.84
CA VAL A 2 10.63 15.21 4.47
C VAL A 2 10.45 13.96 3.60
N ILE A 3 10.77 12.76 4.11
CA ILE A 3 10.63 11.49 3.36
C ILE A 3 9.18 11.30 2.88
N VAL A 4 8.22 11.51 3.76
CA VAL A 4 6.78 11.33 3.46
C VAL A 4 6.29 12.37 2.45
N SER A 5 6.75 13.62 2.56
CA SER A 5 6.40 14.72 1.64
C SER A 5 6.84 14.46 0.20
N PHE A 6 7.89 13.68 -0.02
CA PHE A 6 8.33 13.29 -1.36
C PHE A 6 7.76 11.94 -1.80
N ALA A 7 7.65 10.96 -0.90
CA ALA A 7 7.19 9.62 -1.24
C ALA A 7 5.73 9.60 -1.72
N ILE A 8 4.83 10.29 -1.01
CA ILE A 8 3.39 10.31 -1.34
C ILE A 8 3.13 10.93 -2.72
N PRO A 9 3.63 12.14 -3.06
CA PRO A 9 3.40 12.71 -4.39
C PRO A 9 3.98 11.86 -5.51
N ILE A 10 5.20 11.34 -5.37
CA ILE A 10 5.83 10.50 -6.39
C ILE A 10 5.00 9.25 -6.66
N SER A 11 4.57 8.56 -5.61
CA SER A 11 3.72 7.37 -5.72
C SER A 11 2.37 7.73 -6.38
N THR A 12 1.74 8.82 -5.93
CA THR A 12 0.43 9.25 -6.44
C THR A 12 0.49 9.64 -7.91
N ILE A 13 1.48 10.46 -8.31
CA ILE A 13 1.62 10.90 -9.71
C ILE A 13 1.95 9.71 -10.61
N SER A 14 2.84 8.81 -10.17
CA SER A 14 3.17 7.60 -10.93
C SER A 14 1.95 6.72 -11.15
N PHE A 15 1.13 6.52 -10.10
CA PHE A 15 -0.11 5.77 -10.18
C PHE A 15 -1.12 6.43 -11.12
N GLN A 16 -1.36 7.75 -10.97
CA GLN A 16 -2.29 8.51 -11.83
C GLN A 16 -1.88 8.48 -13.30
N THR A 17 -0.58 8.52 -13.57
CA THR A 17 -0.05 8.42 -14.94
C THR A 17 -0.33 7.06 -15.54
N VAL A 18 -0.13 5.97 -14.79
CA VAL A 18 -0.39 4.60 -15.27
C VAL A 18 -1.87 4.36 -15.49
N VAL A 19 -2.70 4.84 -14.57
CA VAL A 19 -4.16 4.69 -14.62
C VAL A 19 -4.81 5.63 -15.64
N GLN A 20 -4.07 6.61 -16.16
CA GLN A 20 -4.56 7.67 -17.06
C GLN A 20 -5.74 8.45 -16.48
N ASN A 21 -5.75 8.58 -15.12
CA ASN A 21 -6.81 9.30 -14.42
C ASN A 21 -6.22 10.06 -13.22
N ARG A 22 -6.29 11.40 -13.28
CA ARG A 22 -5.73 12.30 -12.28
C ARG A 22 -6.54 12.39 -10.98
N PHE A 23 -7.78 11.88 -10.98
CA PHE A 23 -8.65 11.91 -9.79
C PHE A 23 -8.46 10.68 -8.89
N LEU A 24 -7.75 9.67 -9.35
CA LEU A 24 -7.53 8.45 -8.59
C LEU A 24 -6.24 8.51 -7.80
N THR A 25 -6.30 8.05 -6.57
CA THR A 25 -5.14 7.90 -5.68
C THR A 25 -4.89 6.41 -5.40
N PRO A 26 -3.66 6.01 -5.02
CA PRO A 26 -3.38 4.61 -4.63
C PRO A 26 -4.29 4.09 -3.52
N GLY A 27 -4.79 4.96 -2.64
CA GLY A 27 -5.72 4.60 -1.56
C GLY A 27 -7.04 3.97 -2.05
N VAL A 28 -7.48 4.29 -3.27
CA VAL A 28 -8.67 3.69 -3.88
C VAL A 28 -8.52 2.18 -4.10
N LEU A 29 -7.30 1.68 -4.25
CA LEU A 29 -7.02 0.25 -4.35
C LEU A 29 -7.22 -0.52 -3.03
N GLY A 30 -7.56 0.18 -1.94
CA GLY A 30 -7.82 -0.44 -0.64
C GLY A 30 -6.56 -0.81 0.15
N ILE A 31 -5.41 -0.28 -0.21
CA ILE A 31 -4.13 -0.53 0.47
C ILE A 31 -4.23 -0.17 1.96
N GLU A 32 -4.86 0.97 2.26
CA GLU A 32 -5.09 1.43 3.63
C GLU A 32 -6.04 0.47 4.40
N SER A 33 -7.13 0.07 3.77
CA SER A 33 -8.09 -0.88 4.37
C SER A 33 -7.45 -2.24 4.64
N LEU A 34 -6.57 -2.69 3.75
CA LEU A 34 -5.79 -3.92 3.92
C LEU A 34 -4.84 -3.80 5.10
N PHE A 35 -4.13 -2.67 5.24
CA PHE A 35 -3.26 -2.41 6.38
C PHE A 35 -4.02 -2.46 7.71
N VAL A 36 -5.15 -1.75 7.81
CA VAL A 36 -5.99 -1.74 9.02
C VAL A 36 -6.50 -3.14 9.34
N PHE A 37 -6.91 -3.92 8.34
CA PHE A 37 -7.39 -5.28 8.51
C PHE A 37 -6.28 -6.21 9.06
N ILE A 38 -5.08 -6.16 8.49
CA ILE A 38 -3.94 -6.96 8.94
C ILE A 38 -3.57 -6.61 10.39
N GLN A 39 -3.50 -5.31 10.71
CA GLN A 39 -3.20 -4.87 12.07
C GLN A 39 -4.28 -5.32 13.06
N SER A 40 -5.56 -5.12 12.74
CA SER A 40 -6.67 -5.57 13.58
C SER A 40 -6.63 -7.09 13.81
N GLY A 41 -6.33 -7.85 12.76
CA GLY A 41 -6.18 -9.30 12.86
C GLY A 41 -5.01 -9.71 13.77
N LEU A 42 -3.85 -9.10 13.60
CA LEU A 42 -2.66 -9.39 14.42
C LEU A 42 -2.91 -9.11 15.91
N PHE A 43 -3.53 -7.98 16.24
CA PHE A 43 -3.85 -7.66 17.64
C PHE A 43 -4.92 -8.59 18.21
N TYR A 44 -5.99 -8.86 17.48
CA TYR A 44 -7.08 -9.74 17.93
C TYR A 44 -6.61 -11.18 18.14
N PHE A 45 -5.97 -11.80 17.14
CA PHE A 45 -5.49 -13.17 17.24
C PHE A 45 -4.29 -13.30 18.18
N GLY A 46 -3.42 -12.28 18.24
CA GLY A 46 -2.32 -12.22 19.18
C GLY A 46 -2.82 -12.25 20.63
N SER A 47 -3.87 -11.51 20.94
CA SER A 47 -4.48 -11.51 22.27
C SER A 47 -5.11 -12.86 22.63
N LEU A 48 -5.74 -13.55 21.68
CA LEU A 48 -6.32 -14.88 21.88
C LEU A 48 -5.26 -15.95 22.20
N VAL A 49 -4.09 -15.85 21.58
CA VAL A 49 -2.97 -16.79 21.79
C VAL A 49 -2.11 -16.40 22.99
N GLY A 50 -2.41 -15.26 23.65
CA GLY A 50 -1.64 -14.74 24.79
C GLY A 50 -0.28 -14.15 24.38
N VAL A 51 -0.07 -13.88 23.10
CA VAL A 51 1.12 -13.20 22.58
C VAL A 51 0.91 -11.70 22.68
N LYS A 52 1.69 -11.02 23.50
CA LYS A 52 1.69 -9.55 23.56
C LYS A 52 2.27 -9.01 22.25
N VAL A 53 1.41 -8.45 21.42
CA VAL A 53 1.81 -7.76 20.20
C VAL A 53 2.38 -6.40 20.61
N GLU A 54 3.67 -6.37 20.91
CA GLU A 54 4.38 -5.10 21.12
C GLU A 54 4.86 -4.57 19.77
N GLN A 55 4.84 -3.24 19.61
CA GLN A 55 5.34 -2.58 18.39
C GLN A 55 6.87 -2.74 18.31
N SER A 56 7.31 -3.92 17.87
CA SER A 56 8.71 -4.18 17.54
C SER A 56 8.95 -3.97 16.05
N VAL A 57 10.20 -3.68 15.70
CA VAL A 57 10.63 -3.55 14.30
C VAL A 57 10.31 -4.83 13.51
N ILE A 58 10.36 -5.99 14.17
CA ILE A 58 10.05 -7.29 13.56
C ILE A 58 8.58 -7.36 13.15
N ILE A 59 7.65 -7.02 14.05
CA ILE A 59 6.20 -7.05 13.76
C ILE A 59 5.87 -6.07 12.64
N TYR A 60 6.46 -4.89 12.66
CA TYR A 60 6.30 -3.89 11.61
C TYR A 60 6.80 -4.41 10.24
N SER A 61 7.99 -5.02 10.21
CA SER A 61 8.54 -5.60 8.98
C SER A 61 7.71 -6.77 8.44
N VAL A 62 7.21 -7.63 9.34
CA VAL A 62 6.32 -8.75 8.99
C VAL A 62 5.00 -8.23 8.42
N THR A 63 4.41 -7.20 9.02
CA THR A 63 3.16 -6.59 8.53
C THR A 63 3.35 -6.04 7.10
N ILE A 64 4.44 -5.31 6.86
CA ILE A 64 4.76 -4.79 5.51
C ILE A 64 4.95 -5.96 4.53
N ALA A 65 5.65 -7.01 4.91
CA ALA A 65 5.88 -8.17 4.04
C ALA A 65 4.56 -8.88 3.69
N ILE A 66 3.67 -9.07 4.66
CA ILE A 66 2.33 -9.65 4.44
C ILE A 66 1.51 -8.75 3.51
N GLN A 67 1.53 -7.43 3.73
CA GLN A 67 0.81 -6.46 2.92
C GLN A 67 1.28 -6.48 1.46
N ILE A 68 2.60 -6.45 1.23
CA ILE A 68 3.18 -6.57 -0.11
C ILE A 68 2.82 -7.91 -0.74
N GLY A 69 2.92 -9.01 0.00
CA GLY A 69 2.55 -10.34 -0.47
C GLY A 69 1.09 -10.43 -0.91
N LEU A 70 0.16 -9.90 -0.13
CA LEU A 70 -1.26 -9.86 -0.47
C LEU A 70 -1.54 -8.96 -1.67
N LEU A 71 -0.88 -7.81 -1.78
CA LEU A 71 -1.00 -6.95 -2.96
C LEU A 71 -0.52 -7.66 -4.22
N LEU A 72 0.61 -8.36 -4.16
CA LEU A 72 1.12 -9.16 -5.28
C LEU A 72 0.16 -10.27 -5.68
N LEU A 73 -0.46 -10.95 -4.71
CA LEU A 73 -1.49 -11.97 -4.96
C LEU A 73 -2.73 -11.38 -5.64
N LEU A 74 -3.25 -10.26 -5.15
CA LEU A 74 -4.38 -9.56 -5.73
C LEU A 74 -4.09 -9.09 -7.16
N MET A 75 -2.90 -8.54 -7.41
CA MET A 75 -2.48 -8.18 -8.76
C MET A 75 -2.38 -9.37 -9.70
N ASN A 76 -1.84 -10.49 -9.21
CA ASN A 76 -1.73 -11.71 -10.00
C ASN A 76 -3.11 -12.26 -10.38
N ALA A 77 -4.05 -12.22 -9.43
CA ALA A 77 -5.44 -12.63 -9.66
C ALA A 77 -6.18 -11.69 -10.62
N SER A 78 -5.87 -10.39 -10.59
CA SER A 78 -6.55 -9.36 -11.41
C SER A 78 -5.90 -9.11 -12.78
N LYS A 79 -4.79 -9.78 -13.13
CA LYS A 79 -4.04 -9.56 -14.39
C LYS A 79 -4.90 -9.58 -15.65
N GLY A 80 -5.87 -10.48 -15.74
CA GLY A 80 -6.79 -10.55 -16.89
C GLY A 80 -7.78 -9.38 -16.94
N MET A 81 -8.26 -8.94 -15.79
CA MET A 81 -9.31 -7.94 -15.64
C MET A 81 -8.78 -6.51 -15.83
N MET A 82 -7.54 -6.26 -15.39
CA MET A 82 -6.87 -4.97 -15.50
C MET A 82 -6.66 -4.52 -16.94
N LEU A 83 -6.57 -5.48 -17.88
CA LEU A 83 -6.31 -5.24 -19.29
C LEU A 83 -7.59 -5.02 -20.10
N THR A 84 -8.73 -5.51 -19.61
CA THR A 84 -10.00 -5.50 -20.35
C THR A 84 -10.94 -4.39 -19.88
N ASN A 85 -11.07 -4.15 -18.58
CA ASN A 85 -12.03 -3.19 -18.02
C ASN A 85 -11.54 -2.56 -16.71
N PHE A 86 -10.72 -1.52 -16.81
CA PHE A 86 -10.20 -0.81 -15.65
C PHE A 86 -11.30 -0.26 -14.71
N LYS A 87 -12.45 0.18 -15.25
CA LYS A 87 -13.60 0.64 -14.44
C LYS A 87 -14.16 -0.46 -13.54
N VAL A 88 -14.26 -1.68 -14.06
CA VAL A 88 -14.73 -2.85 -13.29
C VAL A 88 -13.73 -3.20 -12.20
N LEU A 89 -12.42 -3.13 -12.49
CA LEU A 89 -11.38 -3.34 -11.49
C LEU A 89 -11.49 -2.34 -10.35
N LEU A 90 -11.69 -1.04 -10.64
CA LEU A 90 -11.89 -0.01 -9.63
C LEU A 90 -13.10 -0.30 -8.73
N LEU A 91 -14.25 -0.64 -9.32
CA LEU A 91 -15.44 -0.97 -8.55
C LEU A 91 -15.21 -2.19 -7.64
N LEU A 92 -14.52 -3.21 -8.16
CA LEU A 92 -14.19 -4.40 -7.41
C LEU A 92 -13.26 -4.10 -6.23
N THR A 93 -12.22 -3.29 -6.46
CA THR A 93 -11.26 -2.90 -5.40
C THR A 93 -11.94 -2.02 -4.35
N MET A 94 -12.84 -1.12 -4.72
CA MET A 94 -13.64 -0.33 -3.78
C MET A 94 -14.54 -1.23 -2.92
N ALA A 95 -15.26 -2.18 -3.54
CA ALA A 95 -16.11 -3.12 -2.82
C ALA A 95 -15.29 -3.99 -1.86
N PHE A 96 -14.13 -4.48 -2.31
CA PHE A 96 -13.20 -5.24 -1.47
C PHE A 96 -12.65 -4.41 -0.30
N SER A 97 -12.32 -3.13 -0.54
CA SER A 97 -11.89 -2.19 0.51
C SER A 97 -12.95 -1.99 1.59
N MET A 98 -14.22 -1.85 1.18
CA MET A 98 -15.34 -1.75 2.13
C MET A 98 -15.50 -3.03 2.95
N LEU A 99 -15.36 -4.20 2.33
CA LEU A 99 -15.42 -5.48 3.01
C LEU A 99 -14.30 -5.61 4.05
N LEU A 100 -13.06 -5.27 3.69
CA LEU A 100 -11.93 -5.29 4.61
C LEU A 100 -12.12 -4.31 5.77
N ARG A 101 -12.64 -3.10 5.50
CA ARG A 101 -12.91 -2.10 6.54
C ARG A 101 -13.97 -2.59 7.52
N ASN A 102 -15.07 -3.17 7.03
CA ASN A 102 -16.12 -3.72 7.87
C ASN A 102 -15.63 -4.92 8.69
N ALA A 103 -14.84 -5.81 8.10
CA ALA A 103 -14.19 -6.91 8.81
C ALA A 103 -13.23 -6.42 9.90
N SER A 104 -12.45 -5.36 9.62
CA SER A 104 -11.59 -4.72 10.62
C SER A 104 -12.39 -4.17 11.79
N THR A 105 -13.48 -3.44 11.51
CA THR A 105 -14.36 -2.87 12.53
C THR A 105 -14.98 -3.97 13.39
N PHE A 106 -15.39 -5.08 12.78
CA PHE A 106 -15.92 -6.24 13.50
C PHE A 106 -14.87 -6.82 14.48
N LEU A 107 -13.62 -7.03 14.01
CA LEU A 107 -12.53 -7.50 14.88
C LEU A 107 -12.26 -6.52 16.03
N GLN A 108 -12.28 -5.21 15.75
CA GLN A 108 -12.03 -4.16 16.74
C GLN A 108 -13.10 -4.13 17.83
N VAL A 109 -14.38 -4.39 17.50
CA VAL A 109 -15.47 -4.47 18.49
C VAL A 109 -15.32 -5.69 19.40
N LEU A 110 -14.73 -6.78 18.91
CA LEU A 110 -14.49 -7.99 19.68
C LEU A 110 -13.23 -7.93 20.56
N MET A 111 -12.39 -6.90 20.40
CA MET A 111 -11.15 -6.74 21.15
C MET A 111 -11.40 -6.29 22.58
N ASP A 112 -10.47 -6.68 23.47
CA ASP A 112 -10.35 -6.06 24.79
C ASP A 112 -10.02 -4.56 24.64
N PRO A 113 -10.61 -3.66 25.45
CA PRO A 113 -10.36 -2.21 25.37
C PRO A 113 -8.87 -1.84 25.42
N ASN A 114 -8.07 -2.53 26.22
CA ASN A 114 -6.63 -2.28 26.32
C ASN A 114 -5.89 -2.61 24.99
N GLU A 115 -6.28 -3.68 24.31
CA GLU A 115 -5.69 -4.06 23.03
C GLU A 115 -6.18 -3.14 21.89
N PHE A 116 -7.44 -2.69 21.98
CA PHE A 116 -7.98 -1.69 21.06
C PHE A 116 -7.22 -0.37 21.14
N ASP A 117 -6.91 0.13 22.35
CA ASP A 117 -6.11 1.36 22.52
C ASP A 117 -4.69 1.22 21.96
N LYS A 118 -4.06 0.06 22.13
CA LYS A 118 -2.77 -0.25 21.54
C LYS A 118 -2.85 -0.27 19.99
N LEU A 119 -3.88 -0.92 19.46
CA LEU A 119 -4.13 -0.94 18.01
C LEU A 119 -4.30 0.49 17.48
N GLN A 120 -5.17 1.30 18.08
CA GLN A 120 -5.38 2.69 17.68
C GLN A 120 -4.07 3.48 17.69
N SER A 121 -3.26 3.31 18.74
CA SER A 121 -1.94 3.95 18.82
C SER A 121 -0.96 3.46 17.74
N SER A 122 -1.18 2.29 17.13
CA SER A 122 -0.36 1.75 16.04
C SER A 122 -0.82 2.20 14.65
N LEU A 123 -2.13 2.42 14.49
CA LEU A 123 -2.70 2.87 13.22
C LEU A 123 -2.37 4.33 12.92
N TYR A 124 -2.26 5.17 13.96
CA TYR A 124 -1.92 6.58 13.76
C TYR A 124 -0.42 6.82 13.80
N PRO A 125 0.15 7.47 12.78
CA PRO A 125 1.56 7.77 12.74
C PRO A 125 1.94 8.72 13.88
N SER A 126 2.88 8.30 14.73
CA SER A 126 3.42 9.11 15.81
C SER A 126 4.90 9.37 15.58
N PHE A 127 5.24 10.62 15.31
CA PHE A 127 6.64 11.03 15.14
C PHE A 127 7.46 10.92 16.42
N GLN A 128 6.81 10.99 17.60
CA GLN A 128 7.49 10.82 18.90
C GLN A 128 7.99 9.39 19.09
N LYS A 129 7.22 8.39 18.64
CA LYS A 129 7.63 6.97 18.73
C LYS A 129 8.79 6.67 17.77
N MET A 130 8.86 7.34 16.62
CA MET A 130 9.93 7.16 15.64
C MET A 130 11.28 7.66 16.15
N ASN A 131 11.31 8.71 16.95
CA ASN A 131 12.55 9.19 17.57
C ASN A 131 13.11 8.24 18.63
N ALA A 132 12.26 7.40 19.22
CA ALA A 132 12.68 6.41 20.23
C ALA A 132 13.32 5.15 19.60
N GLN A 133 13.20 4.95 18.28
CA GLN A 133 13.70 3.75 17.60
C GLN A 133 14.48 4.13 16.32
N PRO A 134 15.78 4.41 16.41
CA PRO A 134 16.61 4.84 15.28
C PRO A 134 16.64 3.79 14.15
N MET A 135 16.45 2.51 14.47
CA MET A 135 16.39 1.45 13.48
C MET A 135 15.18 1.59 12.53
N MET A 136 14.02 2.08 13.01
CA MET A 136 12.86 2.36 12.16
C MET A 136 13.14 3.49 11.16
N ILE A 137 13.91 4.49 11.55
CA ILE A 137 14.32 5.57 10.67
C ILE A 137 15.22 5.01 9.56
N GLY A 138 16.16 4.13 9.90
CA GLY A 138 17.02 3.45 8.92
C GLY A 138 16.22 2.66 7.88
N VAL A 139 15.22 1.89 8.31
CA VAL A 139 14.32 1.15 7.40
C VAL A 139 13.53 2.09 6.50
N ALA A 140 12.98 3.18 7.06
CA ALA A 140 12.22 4.17 6.28
C ALA A 140 13.10 4.86 5.22
N ILE A 141 14.34 5.22 5.56
CA ILE A 141 15.31 5.78 4.61
C ILE A 141 15.65 4.75 3.52
N GLY A 142 15.89 3.50 3.89
CA GLY A 142 16.19 2.42 2.94
C GLY A 142 15.05 2.21 1.92
N LEU A 143 13.81 2.14 2.40
CA LEU A 143 12.62 2.04 1.54
C LEU A 143 12.46 3.25 0.64
N PHE A 144 12.71 4.45 1.16
CA PHE A 144 12.66 5.69 0.36
C PHE A 144 13.71 5.72 -0.75
N VAL A 145 14.95 5.33 -0.46
CA VAL A 145 16.02 5.24 -1.45
C VAL A 145 15.66 4.22 -2.54
N LEU A 146 15.10 3.08 -2.15
CA LEU A 146 14.63 2.05 -3.09
C LEU A 146 13.52 2.59 -4.00
N LEU A 147 12.54 3.30 -3.44
CA LEU A 147 11.47 3.96 -4.19
C LEU A 147 12.05 4.97 -5.20
N MET A 148 13.00 5.81 -4.76
CA MET A 148 13.64 6.79 -5.64
C MET A 148 14.44 6.13 -6.76
N MET A 149 15.14 5.03 -6.50
CA MET A 149 15.84 4.26 -7.52
C MET A 149 14.86 3.64 -8.54
N MET A 150 13.75 3.08 -8.07
CA MET A 150 12.70 2.57 -8.95
C MET A 150 12.12 3.68 -9.81
N PHE A 151 11.74 4.81 -9.22
CA PHE A 151 11.21 5.96 -9.94
C PHE A 151 12.19 6.45 -11.00
N TYR A 152 13.48 6.58 -10.65
CA TYR A 152 14.51 7.01 -11.59
C TYR A 152 14.61 6.08 -12.81
N LYS A 153 14.48 4.76 -12.61
CA LYS A 153 14.49 3.76 -13.71
C LYS A 153 13.29 3.88 -14.65
N ILE A 154 12.11 4.19 -14.11
CA ILE A 154 10.85 4.16 -14.88
C ILE A 154 10.42 5.56 -15.36
N ARG A 155 11.09 6.66 -14.94
CA ARG A 155 10.67 8.03 -15.23
C ARG A 155 10.42 8.29 -16.71
N HIS A 156 11.35 7.87 -17.60
CA HIS A 156 11.19 8.07 -19.04
C HIS A 156 10.02 7.27 -19.64
N GLN A 157 9.71 6.11 -19.07
CA GLN A 157 8.56 5.31 -19.47
C GLN A 157 7.25 5.97 -18.99
N LEU A 158 7.25 6.59 -17.82
CA LEU A 158 6.12 7.37 -17.31
C LEU A 158 5.90 8.64 -18.17
N ASP A 159 6.98 9.34 -18.53
CA ASP A 159 6.89 10.52 -19.40
C ASP A 159 6.27 10.17 -20.76
N ALA A 160 6.68 9.06 -21.35
CA ALA A 160 6.08 8.60 -22.61
C ALA A 160 4.60 8.18 -22.46
N LEU A 161 4.19 7.72 -21.28
CA LEU A 161 2.81 7.36 -21.01
C LEU A 161 1.87 8.59 -20.94
N HIS A 162 2.41 9.79 -20.74
CA HIS A 162 1.64 11.04 -20.86
C HIS A 162 1.13 11.29 -22.29
N LEU A 163 1.75 10.69 -23.32
CA LEU A 163 1.27 10.70 -24.72
C LEU A 163 0.07 9.76 -24.94
N GLY A 164 -0.39 9.09 -23.90
CA GLY A 164 -1.42 8.06 -23.94
C GLY A 164 -0.85 6.65 -24.13
N VAL A 165 -1.70 5.65 -23.84
CA VAL A 165 -1.29 4.22 -23.89
C VAL A 165 -0.84 3.80 -25.29
N ASP A 166 -1.51 4.29 -26.34
CA ASP A 166 -1.17 3.90 -27.70
C ASP A 166 0.10 4.62 -28.20
N GLY A 167 0.30 5.88 -27.83
CA GLY A 167 1.55 6.59 -28.09
C GLY A 167 2.76 5.92 -27.42
N ALA A 168 2.61 5.50 -26.16
CA ALA A 168 3.66 4.78 -25.45
C ALA A 168 4.00 3.42 -26.09
N LYS A 169 3.00 2.69 -26.62
CA LYS A 169 3.22 1.43 -27.35
C LYS A 169 3.98 1.66 -28.66
N MET A 170 3.67 2.73 -29.39
CA MET A 170 4.40 3.10 -30.63
C MET A 170 5.88 3.39 -30.34
N LEU A 171 6.20 3.90 -29.16
CA LEU A 171 7.58 4.09 -28.69
C LEU A 171 8.23 2.81 -28.15
N GLY A 172 7.57 1.64 -28.31
CA GLY A 172 8.10 0.35 -27.89
C GLY A 172 8.01 0.07 -26.38
N ILE A 173 7.26 0.87 -25.60
CA ILE A 173 7.14 0.70 -24.17
C ILE A 173 6.13 -0.40 -23.84
N ASN A 174 6.55 -1.35 -23.01
CA ASN A 174 5.67 -2.39 -22.50
C ASN A 174 4.80 -1.81 -21.37
N THR A 175 3.65 -1.22 -21.73
CA THR A 175 2.72 -0.57 -20.81
C THR A 175 2.17 -1.53 -19.75
N LYS A 176 2.05 -2.83 -20.04
CA LYS A 176 1.62 -3.87 -19.09
C LYS A 176 2.66 -4.07 -17.98
N ARG A 177 3.94 -4.17 -18.36
CA ARG A 177 5.03 -4.34 -17.41
C ARG A 177 5.19 -3.09 -16.53
N LEU A 178 5.08 -1.91 -17.14
CA LEU A 178 5.15 -0.64 -16.43
C LEU A 178 4.01 -0.51 -15.39
N SER A 179 2.78 -0.83 -15.79
CA SER A 179 1.62 -0.82 -14.89
C SER A 179 1.83 -1.75 -13.68
N ASN A 180 2.32 -2.96 -13.91
CA ASN A 180 2.59 -3.90 -12.82
C ASN A 180 3.66 -3.39 -11.85
N VAL A 181 4.70 -2.71 -12.33
CA VAL A 181 5.78 -2.18 -11.47
C VAL A 181 5.32 -0.99 -10.65
N VAL A 182 4.43 -0.15 -11.18
CA VAL A 182 3.98 1.08 -10.48
C VAL A 182 2.90 0.79 -9.45
N ILE A 183 2.07 -0.25 -9.65
CA ILE A 183 0.96 -0.58 -8.74
C ILE A 183 1.46 -1.38 -7.52
N VAL A 184 2.55 -2.12 -7.63
CA VAL A 184 3.22 -2.83 -6.51
C VAL A 184 4.11 -1.91 -5.71
#